data_2753f3cf2bd21a596a3660bdea595f19
#
_entry.id   2753f3cf2bd21a596a3660bdea595f19
#
_cell.length_a   1.000
_cell.length_b   1.000
_cell.length_c   1.000
_cell.angle_alpha   90.00
_cell.angle_beta   90.00
_cell.angle_gamma   90.00
#
_symmetry.space_group_name_H-M   'P 1'
#
loop_
_entity.id
_entity.type
_entity.pdbx_description
1 polymer ?
#
loop_
_entity_poly.entity_id
_entity_poly.type
_entity_poly.pdbx_seq_one_letter_code
_entity_poly.pdbx_strand_id
1 'polypeptide(L)'
;GGHLGYRKTEGQLQRRVYWPTWRTDAQLWIKWCRPCAQYHRGAPPKQAELNPFPAGDVFETLSLDITGPHPRSRDGNEYILTVMDSFSKFAEAIPIRSHTATVVARRLVDHVFSRYGVPIRILSDQGPEFESALMAELCRSYGIEKIRTSSYKPSTNGAIERFHRTLNSMLGKVIAESQRDWDQHVAPVMSAYRSTIHSSTGYSPNFLVYGRDNRAPIDLVLAVEDEPEGVGTSPDEFVNELLQRQRKAYRLVRQHLGRTAERRKKEYDLHVRSKQFSRGEWVYYYYPRRYKGRSPKWSRMYTGPYLITRVMPPC
;
A
#
# COMPACT_ATOMS: atom_id res chain seq x y z
N GLY A 1 -23.23 34.95 9.96
CA GLY A 1 -23.25 33.94 11.00
C GLY A 1 -22.09 32.95 10.86
N GLY A 2 -21.62 32.40 11.97
CA GLY A 2 -20.38 31.62 12.07
C GLY A 2 -20.39 30.19 11.47
N HIS A 3 -21.25 29.89 10.49
CA HIS A 3 -21.33 28.57 9.81
C HIS A 3 -21.44 27.38 10.76
N LEU A 4 -22.22 27.51 11.84
CA LEU A 4 -22.28 26.56 12.96
C LEU A 4 -23.16 25.33 12.69
N GLY A 5 -23.69 25.17 11.49
CA GLY A 5 -24.58 24.10 11.08
C GLY A 5 -26.04 24.30 11.49
N TYR A 6 -26.92 23.38 11.04
CA TYR A 6 -28.38 23.55 11.11
C TYR A 6 -28.88 23.73 12.55
N ARG A 7 -28.60 22.82 13.47
CA ARG A 7 -29.14 22.85 14.86
C ARG A 7 -28.87 24.18 15.59
N LYS A 8 -27.64 24.71 15.44
CA LYS A 8 -27.28 25.98 16.12
C LYS A 8 -27.89 27.16 15.41
N THR A 9 -28.02 27.18 14.09
CA THR A 9 -28.69 28.23 13.33
C THR A 9 -30.20 28.23 13.63
N GLU A 10 -30.82 27.05 13.67
CA GLU A 10 -32.23 26.89 14.07
C GLU A 10 -32.49 27.49 15.45
N GLY A 11 -31.69 27.14 16.47
CA GLY A 11 -31.83 27.68 17.82
C GLY A 11 -31.63 29.20 17.90
N GLN A 12 -30.84 29.80 17.00
CA GLN A 12 -30.68 31.24 16.93
C GLN A 12 -31.88 31.92 16.25
N LEU A 13 -32.42 31.30 15.19
CA LEU A 13 -33.60 31.84 14.47
C LEU A 13 -34.84 31.76 15.34
N GLN A 14 -35.08 30.63 16.00
CA GLN A 14 -36.26 30.41 16.85
C GLN A 14 -36.43 31.48 17.93
N ARG A 15 -35.33 32.05 18.43
CA ARG A 15 -35.34 33.07 19.48
C ARG A 15 -35.56 34.50 18.96
N ARG A 16 -35.49 34.76 17.63
CA ARG A 16 -35.40 36.10 17.07
C ARG A 16 -36.41 36.39 16.01
N VAL A 17 -36.84 35.38 15.27
CA VAL A 17 -37.71 35.60 14.09
C VAL A 17 -38.65 34.43 13.90
N TYR A 18 -39.78 34.72 13.25
CA TYR A 18 -40.76 33.72 12.86
C TYR A 18 -41.32 34.02 11.47
N TRP A 19 -41.37 33.00 10.62
CA TRP A 19 -42.19 32.97 9.40
C TRP A 19 -42.57 31.50 9.11
N PRO A 20 -43.68 31.23 8.38
CA PRO A 20 -44.25 29.88 8.26
C PRO A 20 -43.27 28.78 7.78
N THR A 21 -42.30 29.12 6.90
CA THR A 21 -41.36 28.17 6.26
C THR A 21 -39.94 28.24 6.82
N TRP A 22 -39.69 28.99 7.89
CA TRP A 22 -38.33 29.32 8.35
C TRP A 22 -37.44 28.12 8.60
N ARG A 23 -37.95 26.97 9.06
CA ARG A 23 -37.17 25.78 9.28
C ARG A 23 -36.66 25.16 7.98
N THR A 24 -37.57 25.06 6.99
CA THR A 24 -37.24 24.51 5.65
C THR A 24 -36.26 25.45 4.94
N ASP A 25 -36.49 26.76 5.01
CA ASP A 25 -35.63 27.77 4.39
C ASP A 25 -34.24 27.77 5.01
N ALA A 26 -34.14 27.66 6.34
CA ALA A 26 -32.87 27.56 7.04
C ALA A 26 -32.10 26.27 6.65
N GLN A 27 -32.78 25.12 6.48
CA GLN A 27 -32.18 23.89 6.00
C GLN A 27 -31.65 24.05 4.58
N LEU A 28 -32.44 24.58 3.68
CA LEU A 28 -32.07 24.85 2.30
C LEU A 28 -30.87 25.79 2.22
N TRP A 29 -30.93 26.90 2.94
CA TRP A 29 -29.86 27.90 2.95
C TRP A 29 -28.51 27.29 3.44
N ILE A 30 -28.54 26.48 4.48
CA ILE A 30 -27.33 25.80 4.99
C ILE A 30 -26.85 24.74 4.01
N LYS A 31 -27.75 23.96 3.41
CA LYS A 31 -27.45 22.95 2.40
C LYS A 31 -26.71 23.54 1.19
N TRP A 32 -27.11 24.75 0.78
CA TRP A 32 -26.52 25.46 -0.36
C TRP A 32 -25.36 26.38 0.02
N CYS A 33 -24.92 26.37 1.27
CA CYS A 33 -23.83 27.19 1.74
C CYS A 33 -22.50 26.70 1.16
N ARG A 34 -21.92 27.40 0.18
CA ARG A 34 -20.66 27.06 -0.49
C ARG A 34 -19.48 26.87 0.48
N PRO A 35 -19.20 27.80 1.44
CA PRO A 35 -18.12 27.59 2.40
C PRO A 35 -18.27 26.31 3.22
N CYS A 36 -19.49 25.98 3.69
CA CYS A 36 -19.74 24.77 4.46
C CYS A 36 -19.52 23.50 3.61
N ALA A 37 -20.00 23.50 2.37
CA ALA A 37 -19.83 22.37 1.46
C ALA A 37 -18.34 22.13 1.11
N GLN A 38 -17.57 23.20 0.90
CA GLN A 38 -16.14 23.10 0.58
C GLN A 38 -15.27 22.72 1.79
N TYR A 39 -15.71 23.06 3.00
CA TYR A 39 -14.98 22.79 4.26
C TYR A 39 -15.43 21.51 4.96
N HIS A 40 -16.27 20.71 4.31
CA HIS A 40 -16.70 19.44 4.90
C HIS A 40 -15.49 18.57 5.26
N ARG A 41 -15.43 18.09 6.51
CA ARG A 41 -14.35 17.21 6.99
C ARG A 41 -14.68 15.75 6.67
N GLY A 42 -13.74 15.08 6.08
CA GLY A 42 -13.83 13.67 5.73
C GLY A 42 -13.79 13.41 4.22
N ALA A 43 -13.26 12.26 3.87
CA ALA A 43 -13.31 11.77 2.49
C ALA A 43 -14.77 11.40 2.12
N PRO A 44 -15.13 11.48 0.84
CA PRO A 44 -16.42 10.97 0.40
C PRO A 44 -16.54 9.48 0.70
N PRO A 45 -17.74 8.95 0.90
CA PRO A 45 -17.94 7.51 1.04
C PRO A 45 -17.41 6.78 -0.19
N LYS A 46 -16.93 5.56 0.00
CA LYS A 46 -16.46 4.69 -1.08
C LYS A 46 -17.61 4.46 -2.07
N GLN A 47 -17.35 4.69 -3.35
CA GLN A 47 -18.40 4.66 -4.38
C GLN A 47 -18.29 3.46 -5.33
N ALA A 48 -17.14 2.81 -5.37
CA ALA A 48 -16.90 1.65 -6.22
C ALA A 48 -16.47 0.46 -5.38
N GLU A 49 -16.90 -0.72 -5.80
CA GLU A 49 -16.46 -1.99 -5.22
C GLU A 49 -14.94 -2.18 -5.34
N LEU A 50 -14.40 -2.97 -4.43
CA LEU A 50 -13.01 -3.36 -4.47
C LEU A 50 -12.80 -4.48 -5.49
N ASN A 51 -11.98 -4.26 -6.51
CA ASN A 51 -11.48 -5.31 -7.37
C ASN A 51 -10.13 -5.79 -6.81
N PRO A 52 -10.09 -7.01 -6.22
CA PRO A 52 -8.84 -7.56 -5.73
C PRO A 52 -7.87 -7.81 -6.90
N PHE A 53 -6.62 -7.42 -6.72
CA PHE A 53 -5.58 -7.75 -7.68
C PHE A 53 -5.21 -9.24 -7.54
N PRO A 54 -5.16 -10.02 -8.63
CA PRO A 54 -4.76 -11.43 -8.55
C PRO A 54 -3.33 -11.55 -8.03
N ALA A 55 -3.10 -12.51 -7.15
CA ALA A 55 -1.79 -12.68 -6.52
C ALA A 55 -0.68 -13.15 -7.49
N GLY A 56 -1.07 -13.76 -8.61
CA GLY A 56 -0.13 -14.25 -9.62
C GLY A 56 0.72 -15.43 -9.14
N ASP A 57 2.02 -15.36 -9.43
CA ASP A 57 3.04 -16.32 -9.00
C ASP A 57 4.21 -15.60 -8.32
N VAL A 58 5.21 -16.35 -7.84
CA VAL A 58 6.40 -15.79 -7.16
C VAL A 58 7.15 -14.86 -8.10
N PHE A 59 7.43 -13.65 -7.62
CA PHE A 59 8.06 -12.53 -8.35
C PHE A 59 7.38 -12.09 -9.64
N GLU A 60 6.12 -12.48 -9.87
CA GLU A 60 5.34 -11.99 -11.00
C GLU A 60 4.96 -10.50 -10.83
N THR A 61 4.55 -10.13 -9.63
CA THR A 61 4.13 -8.76 -9.31
C THR A 61 4.86 -8.23 -8.09
N LEU A 62 5.68 -7.21 -8.27
CA LEU A 62 6.41 -6.53 -7.21
C LEU A 62 5.75 -5.21 -6.83
N SER A 63 5.51 -5.00 -5.55
CA SER A 63 5.10 -3.71 -5.00
C SER A 63 6.33 -2.94 -4.55
N LEU A 64 6.44 -1.68 -4.98
CA LEU A 64 7.53 -0.77 -4.61
C LEU A 64 7.00 0.37 -3.76
N ASP A 65 7.80 0.78 -2.77
CA ASP A 65 7.54 1.98 -1.99
C ASP A 65 8.85 2.49 -1.35
N ILE A 66 8.87 3.74 -0.90
CA ILE A 66 10.03 4.35 -0.25
C ILE A 66 9.58 4.96 1.07
N THR A 67 10.27 4.60 2.14
CA THR A 67 10.04 5.21 3.46
C THR A 67 11.21 6.09 3.86
N GLY A 68 10.90 7.19 4.52
CA GLY A 68 11.86 8.19 4.96
C GLY A 68 11.32 9.62 4.79
N PRO A 69 12.16 10.66 5.02
CA PRO A 69 13.55 10.54 5.46
C PRO A 69 13.67 10.04 6.91
N HIS A 70 14.61 9.13 7.13
CA HIS A 70 15.08 8.70 8.44
C HIS A 70 16.28 9.53 8.88
N PRO A 71 16.70 9.47 10.16
CA PRO A 71 17.96 10.09 10.57
C PRO A 71 19.11 9.58 9.70
N ARG A 72 19.94 10.49 9.22
CA ARG A 72 21.08 10.14 8.36
C ARG A 72 22.00 9.15 9.07
N SER A 73 22.14 7.97 8.48
CA SER A 73 22.98 6.91 9.04
C SER A 73 24.48 7.25 8.92
N ARG A 74 25.34 6.43 9.55
CA ARG A 74 26.79 6.57 9.42
C ARG A 74 27.27 6.39 7.98
N ASP A 75 26.57 5.54 7.20
CA ASP A 75 26.86 5.31 5.78
C ASP A 75 26.18 6.32 4.85
N GLY A 76 25.47 7.30 5.43
CA GLY A 76 24.84 8.41 4.73
C GLY A 76 23.48 8.07 4.14
N ASN A 77 22.86 6.96 4.53
CA ASN A 77 21.52 6.59 4.09
C ASN A 77 20.45 7.38 4.85
N GLU A 78 19.39 7.78 4.14
CA GLU A 78 18.26 8.55 4.69
C GLU A 78 16.90 7.91 4.34
N TYR A 79 16.87 6.97 3.39
CA TYR A 79 15.65 6.33 2.91
C TYR A 79 15.82 4.82 2.86
N ILE A 80 14.70 4.11 2.83
CA ILE A 80 14.65 2.68 2.57
C ILE A 80 13.74 2.46 1.36
N LEU A 81 14.31 1.93 0.28
CA LEU A 81 13.54 1.36 -0.83
C LEU A 81 13.04 -0.01 -0.41
N THR A 82 11.74 -0.21 -0.42
CA THR A 82 11.11 -1.50 -0.13
C THR A 82 10.52 -2.09 -1.38
N VAL A 83 10.77 -3.39 -1.55
CA VAL A 83 10.27 -4.20 -2.65
C VAL A 83 9.59 -5.41 -2.06
N MET A 84 8.35 -5.69 -2.40
CA MET A 84 7.60 -6.84 -1.88
C MET A 84 6.95 -7.61 -3.01
N ASP A 85 7.16 -8.91 -3.03
CA ASP A 85 6.42 -9.82 -3.89
C ASP A 85 4.97 -9.98 -3.41
N SER A 86 4.05 -9.81 -4.32
CA SER A 86 2.61 -9.86 -4.02
C SER A 86 2.12 -11.26 -3.67
N PHE A 87 2.79 -12.31 -4.15
CA PHE A 87 2.44 -13.70 -3.90
C PHE A 87 3.04 -14.23 -2.61
N SER A 88 4.37 -14.36 -2.54
CA SER A 88 5.09 -14.97 -1.42
C SER A 88 5.17 -14.07 -0.17
N LYS A 89 4.96 -12.76 -0.31
CA LYS A 89 5.26 -11.72 0.67
C LYS A 89 6.76 -11.59 0.98
N PHE A 90 7.59 -12.19 0.14
CA PHE A 90 9.03 -11.96 0.19
C PHE A 90 9.31 -10.48 0.00
N ALA A 91 10.08 -9.91 0.91
CA ALA A 91 10.37 -8.50 0.88
C ALA A 91 11.87 -8.22 0.98
N GLU A 92 12.30 -7.21 0.24
CA GLU A 92 13.61 -6.58 0.36
C GLU A 92 13.45 -5.14 0.89
N ALA A 93 14.36 -4.76 1.76
CA ALA A 93 14.48 -3.39 2.26
C ALA A 93 15.91 -2.93 2.02
N ILE A 94 16.08 -1.93 1.18
CA ILE A 94 17.39 -1.50 0.67
C ILE A 94 17.64 -0.08 1.16
N PRO A 95 18.61 0.15 2.07
CA PRO A 95 19.00 1.49 2.46
C PRO A 95 19.55 2.29 1.27
N ILE A 96 19.09 3.51 1.11
CA ILE A 96 19.50 4.41 0.02
C ILE A 96 19.74 5.83 0.55
N ARG A 97 20.71 6.53 -0.06
CA ARG A 97 21.07 7.89 0.33
C ARG A 97 20.07 8.95 -0.15
N SER A 98 19.41 8.68 -1.27
CA SER A 98 18.41 9.56 -1.87
C SER A 98 17.36 8.75 -2.60
N HIS A 99 16.17 9.31 -2.77
CA HIS A 99 15.05 8.69 -3.49
C HIS A 99 14.94 9.16 -4.95
N THR A 100 16.07 9.58 -5.57
CA THR A 100 16.06 9.94 -6.98
C THR A 100 15.82 8.74 -7.88
N ALA A 101 15.15 8.94 -9.01
CA ALA A 101 14.85 7.88 -9.97
C ALA A 101 16.08 7.06 -10.38
N THR A 102 17.23 7.72 -10.54
CA THR A 102 18.49 7.04 -10.89
C THR A 102 18.96 6.07 -9.80
N VAL A 103 18.89 6.47 -8.53
CA VAL A 103 19.25 5.60 -7.40
C VAL A 103 18.27 4.44 -7.30
N VAL A 104 16.98 4.73 -7.40
CA VAL A 104 15.92 3.69 -7.33
C VAL A 104 16.08 2.67 -8.46
N ALA A 105 16.19 3.12 -9.71
CA ALA A 105 16.36 2.26 -10.87
C ALA A 105 17.61 1.37 -10.74
N ARG A 106 18.73 1.94 -10.35
CA ARG A 106 19.99 1.20 -10.15
C ARG A 106 19.82 0.14 -9.06
N ARG A 107 19.21 0.50 -7.91
CA ARG A 107 18.99 -0.46 -6.81
C ARG A 107 18.04 -1.58 -7.20
N LEU A 108 17.02 -1.31 -8.00
CA LEU A 108 16.15 -2.36 -8.54
C LEU A 108 16.92 -3.35 -9.42
N VAL A 109 17.76 -2.85 -10.32
CA VAL A 109 18.59 -3.71 -11.16
C VAL A 109 19.60 -4.50 -10.33
N ASP A 110 20.39 -3.84 -9.47
CA ASP A 110 21.52 -4.46 -8.74
C ASP A 110 21.06 -5.44 -7.65
N HIS A 111 19.93 -5.17 -6.98
CA HIS A 111 19.53 -5.94 -5.80
C HIS A 111 18.27 -6.79 -6.00
N VAL A 112 17.49 -6.52 -7.04
CA VAL A 112 16.24 -7.24 -7.28
C VAL A 112 16.28 -8.02 -8.58
N PHE A 113 16.41 -7.35 -9.72
CA PHE A 113 16.34 -8.03 -11.01
C PHE A 113 17.50 -9.00 -11.24
N SER A 114 18.72 -8.64 -10.79
CA SER A 114 19.89 -9.52 -10.89
C SER A 114 19.82 -10.76 -10.00
N ARG A 115 18.99 -10.73 -8.95
CA ARG A 115 18.91 -11.84 -7.96
C ARG A 115 17.68 -12.72 -8.16
N TYR A 116 16.55 -12.11 -8.50
CA TYR A 116 15.24 -12.77 -8.51
C TYR A 116 14.61 -12.82 -9.91
N GLY A 117 15.26 -12.19 -10.89
CA GLY A 117 14.72 -12.04 -12.22
C GLY A 117 13.85 -10.79 -12.37
N VAL A 118 13.43 -10.55 -13.61
CA VAL A 118 12.61 -9.40 -13.97
C VAL A 118 11.13 -9.73 -13.74
N PRO A 119 10.37 -8.89 -13.02
CA PRO A 119 8.96 -9.14 -12.78
C PRO A 119 8.13 -8.85 -14.06
N ILE A 120 6.95 -9.45 -14.13
CA ILE A 120 5.97 -9.10 -15.18
C ILE A 120 5.38 -7.72 -14.89
N ARG A 121 5.13 -7.42 -13.60
CA ARG A 121 4.44 -6.19 -13.16
C ARG A 121 5.14 -5.52 -12.00
N ILE A 122 5.13 -4.21 -12.03
CA ILE A 122 5.54 -3.36 -10.89
C ILE A 122 4.36 -2.48 -10.49
N LEU A 123 4.04 -2.53 -9.20
CA LEU A 123 3.02 -1.72 -8.55
C LEU A 123 3.71 -0.67 -7.68
N SER A 124 3.49 0.61 -7.93
CA SER A 124 4.01 1.71 -7.12
C SER A 124 2.96 2.80 -6.92
N ASP A 125 3.20 3.69 -5.99
CA ASP A 125 2.46 4.95 -5.92
C ASP A 125 2.87 5.90 -7.06
N GLN A 126 2.35 7.13 -7.03
CA GLN A 126 2.64 8.16 -8.02
C GLN A 126 3.78 9.09 -7.56
N GLY A 127 4.73 8.58 -6.80
CA GLY A 127 5.92 9.33 -6.42
C GLY A 127 6.73 9.78 -7.65
N PRO A 128 7.34 10.98 -7.63
CA PRO A 128 8.09 11.51 -8.78
C PRO A 128 9.23 10.59 -9.20
N GLU A 129 9.83 9.86 -8.29
CA GLU A 129 10.87 8.85 -8.56
C GLU A 129 10.36 7.70 -9.40
N PHE A 130 9.13 7.25 -9.15
CA PHE A 130 8.48 6.16 -9.90
C PHE A 130 7.83 6.66 -11.19
N GLU A 131 7.42 7.93 -11.28
CA GLU A 131 6.78 8.52 -12.46
C GLU A 131 7.77 9.17 -13.44
N SER A 132 9.06 9.01 -13.20
CA SER A 132 10.11 9.59 -14.04
C SER A 132 10.22 8.92 -15.41
N ALA A 133 10.74 9.66 -16.40
CA ALA A 133 11.04 9.12 -17.73
C ALA A 133 12.04 7.95 -17.66
N LEU A 134 13.02 8.01 -16.74
CA LEU A 134 13.99 6.94 -16.52
C LEU A 134 13.32 5.64 -16.07
N MET A 135 12.40 5.71 -15.12
CA MET A 135 11.66 4.53 -14.65
C MET A 135 10.74 3.96 -15.74
N ALA A 136 10.11 4.83 -16.54
CA ALA A 136 9.32 4.40 -17.69
C ALA A 136 10.18 3.69 -18.74
N GLU A 137 11.39 4.20 -19.01
CA GLU A 137 12.35 3.58 -19.92
C GLU A 137 12.85 2.24 -19.38
N LEU A 138 13.19 2.17 -18.09
CA LEU A 138 13.57 0.92 -17.43
C LEU A 138 12.47 -0.15 -17.63
N CYS A 139 11.22 0.19 -17.30
CA CYS A 139 10.10 -0.74 -17.45
C CYS A 139 9.92 -1.19 -18.91
N ARG A 140 10.06 -0.26 -19.87
CA ARG A 140 9.97 -0.59 -21.32
C ARG A 140 11.07 -1.53 -21.76
N SER A 141 12.31 -1.24 -21.38
CA SER A 141 13.49 -2.03 -21.78
C SER A 141 13.45 -3.45 -21.24
N TYR A 142 12.87 -3.67 -20.08
CA TYR A 142 12.71 -4.98 -19.46
C TYR A 142 11.33 -5.63 -19.75
N GLY A 143 10.45 -4.99 -20.48
CA GLY A 143 9.11 -5.52 -20.78
C GLY A 143 8.18 -5.57 -19.56
N ILE A 144 8.38 -4.69 -18.59
CA ILE A 144 7.64 -4.67 -17.31
C ILE A 144 6.37 -3.81 -17.47
N GLU A 145 5.22 -4.36 -17.09
CA GLU A 145 3.98 -3.61 -16.97
C GLU A 145 3.98 -2.80 -15.66
N LYS A 146 3.99 -1.46 -15.80
CA LYS A 146 3.91 -0.57 -14.64
C LYS A 146 2.46 -0.25 -14.30
N ILE A 147 2.03 -0.62 -13.08
CA ILE A 147 0.70 -0.36 -12.55
C ILE A 147 0.80 0.75 -11.49
N ARG A 148 -0.05 1.77 -11.63
CA ARG A 148 -0.15 2.87 -10.67
C ARG A 148 -1.20 2.59 -9.62
N THR A 149 -0.86 2.79 -8.35
CA THR A 149 -1.88 2.84 -7.31
C THR A 149 -2.54 4.23 -7.33
N SER A 150 -3.86 4.28 -7.26
CA SER A 150 -4.52 5.58 -7.16
C SER A 150 -4.36 6.12 -5.75
N SER A 151 -4.03 7.42 -5.63
CA SER A 151 -3.87 8.15 -4.36
C SER A 151 -5.10 8.07 -3.44
N TYR A 152 -6.23 7.60 -3.94
CA TYR A 152 -7.51 7.52 -3.25
C TYR A 152 -8.04 6.09 -3.06
N LYS A 153 -7.27 5.05 -3.47
CA LYS A 153 -7.60 3.64 -3.21
C LYS A 153 -6.47 2.98 -2.39
N PRO A 154 -6.43 3.20 -1.08
CA PRO A 154 -5.38 2.63 -0.21
C PRO A 154 -5.32 1.11 -0.20
N SER A 155 -6.38 0.45 -0.67
CA SER A 155 -6.46 -1.01 -0.69
C SER A 155 -5.43 -1.71 -1.59
N THR A 156 -4.98 -1.04 -2.66
CA THR A 156 -4.05 -1.62 -3.63
C THR A 156 -2.62 -1.65 -3.08
N ASN A 157 -2.21 -0.64 -2.28
CA ASN A 157 -0.88 -0.55 -1.66
C ASN A 157 -0.87 -0.99 -0.17
N GLY A 158 -2.02 -1.39 0.36
CA GLY A 158 -2.15 -1.72 1.78
C GLY A 158 -1.31 -2.92 2.26
N ALA A 159 -0.72 -3.71 1.36
CA ALA A 159 0.21 -4.78 1.74
C ALA A 159 1.58 -4.18 2.13
N ILE A 160 2.14 -3.31 1.30
CA ILE A 160 3.44 -2.68 1.55
C ILE A 160 3.36 -1.65 2.70
N GLU A 161 2.22 -0.96 2.87
CA GLU A 161 2.01 -0.08 4.02
C GLU A 161 2.00 -0.86 5.36
N ARG A 162 1.39 -2.05 5.39
CA ARG A 162 1.45 -2.94 6.56
C ARG A 162 2.86 -3.45 6.79
N PHE A 163 3.58 -3.77 5.72
CA PHE A 163 4.98 -4.17 5.82
C PHE A 163 5.83 -3.05 6.41
N HIS A 164 5.67 -1.80 6.00
CA HIS A 164 6.38 -0.65 6.60
C HIS A 164 6.14 -0.55 8.11
N ARG A 165 4.90 -0.74 8.57
CA ARG A 165 4.62 -0.76 10.01
C ARG A 165 5.36 -1.90 10.73
N THR A 166 5.41 -3.07 10.13
CA THR A 166 6.16 -4.21 10.66
C THR A 166 7.65 -3.92 10.67
N LEU A 167 8.23 -3.45 9.56
CA LEU A 167 9.64 -3.10 9.43
C LEU A 167 10.04 -2.05 10.47
N ASN A 168 9.29 -0.94 10.56
CA ASN A 168 9.55 0.12 11.54
C ASN A 168 9.44 -0.38 12.98
N SER A 169 8.48 -1.26 13.27
CA SER A 169 8.35 -1.87 14.59
C SER A 169 9.52 -2.79 14.94
N MET A 170 10.05 -3.53 13.98
CA MET A 170 11.20 -4.41 14.18
C MET A 170 12.49 -3.59 14.34
N LEU A 171 12.73 -2.61 13.45
CA LEU A 171 13.88 -1.72 13.53
C LEU A 171 13.90 -0.93 14.84
N GLY A 172 12.79 -0.35 15.24
CA GLY A 172 12.69 0.44 16.48
C GLY A 172 13.02 -0.33 17.77
N LYS A 173 13.09 -1.66 17.71
CA LYS A 173 13.47 -2.51 18.85
C LYS A 173 14.97 -2.83 18.92
N VAL A 174 15.71 -2.62 17.83
CA VAL A 174 17.09 -3.03 17.70
C VAL A 174 18.08 -1.89 17.47
N ILE A 175 17.58 -0.72 17.02
CA ILE A 175 18.41 0.48 16.76
C ILE A 175 18.82 1.15 18.06
N ALA A 176 20.01 1.76 18.08
CA ALA A 176 20.52 2.55 19.20
C ALA A 176 19.73 3.86 19.36
N GLU A 177 19.84 4.51 20.54
CA GLU A 177 19.17 5.80 20.83
C GLU A 177 19.53 6.89 19.81
N SER A 178 20.76 6.90 19.29
CA SER A 178 21.21 7.86 18.25
C SER A 178 20.50 7.66 16.91
N GLN A 179 19.90 6.52 16.67
CA GLN A 179 19.25 6.11 15.42
C GLN A 179 20.13 6.26 14.17
N ARG A 180 21.48 6.28 14.31
CA ARG A 180 22.40 6.43 13.18
C ARG A 180 22.97 5.12 12.67
N ASP A 181 22.54 4.02 13.22
CA ASP A 181 22.94 2.64 12.92
C ASP A 181 21.82 1.82 12.27
N TRP A 182 20.68 2.45 11.99
CA TRP A 182 19.47 1.74 11.53
C TRP A 182 19.70 0.91 10.27
N ASP A 183 20.51 1.39 9.34
CA ASP A 183 20.80 0.71 8.07
C ASP A 183 21.59 -0.59 8.25
N GLN A 184 22.41 -0.72 9.30
CA GLN A 184 23.14 -1.94 9.65
C GLN A 184 22.19 -3.03 10.19
N HIS A 185 21.07 -2.64 10.75
CA HIS A 185 20.07 -3.58 11.29
C HIS A 185 19.05 -4.03 10.26
N VAL A 186 18.97 -3.40 9.08
CA VAL A 186 17.98 -3.76 8.06
C VAL A 186 18.13 -5.19 7.59
N ALA A 187 19.34 -5.64 7.25
CA ALA A 187 19.57 -6.99 6.74
C ALA A 187 19.21 -8.09 7.74
N PRO A 188 19.65 -8.04 9.03
CA PRO A 188 19.22 -9.03 10.03
C PRO A 188 17.71 -9.04 10.27
N VAL A 189 17.09 -7.85 10.34
CA VAL A 189 15.64 -7.71 10.52
C VAL A 189 14.89 -8.30 9.33
N MET A 190 15.35 -8.09 8.11
CA MET A 190 14.75 -8.68 6.91
C MET A 190 14.92 -10.18 6.84
N SER A 191 16.05 -10.72 7.31
CA SER A 191 16.25 -12.17 7.43
C SER A 191 15.21 -12.78 8.39
N ALA A 192 15.03 -12.19 9.57
CA ALA A 192 14.01 -12.63 10.52
C ALA A 192 12.59 -12.54 9.96
N TYR A 193 12.25 -11.43 9.26
CA TYR A 193 10.94 -11.29 8.61
C TYR A 193 10.69 -12.40 7.59
N ARG A 194 11.66 -12.69 6.72
CA ARG A 194 11.52 -13.68 5.64
C ARG A 194 11.45 -15.11 6.14
N SER A 195 11.98 -15.39 7.34
CA SER A 195 11.90 -16.71 7.99
C SER A 195 10.67 -16.89 8.88
N THR A 196 9.86 -15.84 9.06
CA THR A 196 8.64 -15.88 9.88
C THR A 196 7.42 -16.22 9.04
N ILE A 197 6.54 -17.10 9.54
CA ILE A 197 5.28 -17.45 8.86
C ILE A 197 4.41 -16.22 8.70
N HIS A 198 4.05 -15.90 7.46
CA HIS A 198 3.19 -14.76 7.15
C HIS A 198 1.72 -15.14 7.19
N SER A 199 0.90 -14.39 7.95
CA SER A 199 -0.52 -14.70 8.22
C SER A 199 -1.41 -14.83 6.98
N SER A 200 -1.08 -14.18 5.87
CA SER A 200 -1.89 -14.25 4.64
C SER A 200 -1.50 -15.41 3.72
N THR A 201 -0.34 -16.01 3.89
CA THR A 201 0.13 -17.14 3.08
C THR A 201 0.11 -18.44 3.85
N GLY A 202 0.29 -18.39 5.17
CA GLY A 202 0.47 -19.56 6.04
C GLY A 202 1.85 -20.20 5.96
N TYR A 203 2.77 -19.58 5.22
CA TYR A 203 4.17 -20.03 5.03
C TYR A 203 5.14 -18.87 5.24
N SER A 204 6.38 -19.18 5.50
CA SER A 204 7.45 -18.18 5.47
C SER A 204 7.74 -17.74 4.04
N PRO A 205 8.08 -16.44 3.81
CA PRO A 205 8.50 -15.98 2.50
C PRO A 205 9.70 -16.77 1.92
N ASN A 206 10.66 -17.16 2.75
CA ASN A 206 11.81 -17.95 2.33
C ASN A 206 11.40 -19.33 1.80
N PHE A 207 10.49 -20.01 2.50
CA PHE A 207 9.99 -21.31 2.05
C PHE A 207 9.31 -21.21 0.68
N LEU A 208 8.52 -20.17 0.46
CA LEU A 208 7.81 -20.01 -0.82
C LEU A 208 8.76 -19.68 -1.99
N VAL A 209 9.88 -19.02 -1.72
CA VAL A 209 10.86 -18.65 -2.76
C VAL A 209 11.89 -19.76 -2.98
N TYR A 210 12.45 -20.31 -1.90
CA TYR A 210 13.59 -21.23 -1.97
C TYR A 210 13.23 -22.70 -1.75
N GLY A 211 11.97 -22.99 -1.38
CA GLY A 211 11.52 -24.35 -1.02
C GLY A 211 11.97 -24.81 0.37
N ARG A 212 12.71 -23.98 1.09
CA ARG A 212 13.20 -24.23 2.45
C ARG A 212 13.29 -22.95 3.25
N ASP A 213 13.31 -23.05 4.57
CA ASP A 213 13.67 -21.95 5.45
C ASP A 213 15.18 -21.79 5.57
N ASN A 214 15.63 -20.57 5.87
CA ASN A 214 17.04 -20.32 6.13
C ASN A 214 17.37 -20.79 7.55
N ARG A 215 18.52 -21.43 7.71
CA ARG A 215 19.07 -21.75 9.05
C ARG A 215 19.34 -20.47 9.80
N ALA A 216 18.79 -20.36 10.99
CA ALA A 216 19.09 -19.28 11.93
C ALA A 216 20.28 -19.68 12.84
N PRO A 217 21.02 -18.72 13.41
CA PRO A 217 22.09 -19.04 14.36
C PRO A 217 21.66 -19.93 15.53
N ILE A 218 20.38 -19.81 15.95
CA ILE A 218 19.82 -20.62 17.02
C ILE A 218 19.70 -22.08 16.64
N ASP A 219 19.49 -22.42 15.37
CA ASP A 219 19.38 -23.80 14.89
C ASP A 219 20.72 -24.54 15.03
N LEU A 220 21.84 -23.81 14.87
CA LEU A 220 23.18 -24.35 15.13
C LEU A 220 23.41 -24.64 16.61
N VAL A 221 22.91 -23.77 17.49
CA VAL A 221 23.04 -23.94 18.95
C VAL A 221 22.18 -25.09 19.45
N LEU A 222 20.97 -25.23 18.88
CA LEU A 222 20.04 -26.30 19.26
C LEU A 222 20.34 -27.62 18.57
N ALA A 223 21.41 -27.69 17.74
CA ALA A 223 21.74 -28.86 16.92
C ALA A 223 20.51 -29.44 16.19
N VAL A 224 19.65 -28.51 15.68
CA VAL A 224 18.53 -28.90 14.83
C VAL A 224 19.15 -29.48 13.56
N GLU A 225 19.26 -30.81 13.52
CA GLU A 225 19.61 -31.51 12.30
C GLU A 225 18.46 -31.29 11.31
N ASP A 226 18.79 -30.76 10.12
CA ASP A 226 17.87 -30.96 9.02
C ASP A 226 17.72 -32.47 8.88
N GLU A 227 16.52 -33.00 8.99
CA GLU A 227 16.32 -34.40 8.60
C GLU A 227 16.98 -34.54 7.21
N PRO A 228 17.88 -35.51 7.04
CA PRO A 228 18.56 -35.67 5.76
C PRO A 228 17.46 -35.98 4.73
N GLU A 229 16.95 -34.95 4.08
CA GLU A 229 16.01 -35.12 3.00
C GLU A 229 16.72 -35.91 1.91
N GLY A 230 16.36 -37.16 1.78
CA GLY A 230 16.79 -37.99 0.66
C GLY A 230 18.13 -38.68 0.75
N VAL A 231 18.56 -39.15 1.93
CA VAL A 231 19.61 -40.19 1.99
C VAL A 231 19.07 -41.44 1.30
N GLY A 232 19.36 -41.56 -0.01
CA GLY A 232 18.98 -42.73 -0.83
C GLY A 232 18.11 -42.44 -2.04
N THR A 233 17.60 -41.19 -2.22
CA THR A 233 16.86 -40.83 -3.43
C THR A 233 17.79 -40.41 -4.56
N SER A 234 17.42 -40.75 -5.79
CA SER A 234 18.15 -40.25 -6.96
C SER A 234 17.98 -38.72 -7.07
N PRO A 235 18.92 -38.00 -7.72
CA PRO A 235 18.75 -36.55 -7.96
C PRO A 235 17.40 -36.19 -8.59
N ASP A 236 16.88 -37.03 -9.47
CA ASP A 236 15.59 -36.83 -10.14
C ASP A 236 14.41 -36.99 -9.18
N GLU A 237 14.48 -37.96 -8.26
CA GLU A 237 13.45 -38.15 -7.22
C GLU A 237 13.42 -36.95 -6.27
N PHE A 238 14.59 -36.48 -5.82
CA PHE A 238 14.71 -35.29 -4.99
C PHE A 238 14.10 -34.06 -5.66
N VAL A 239 14.41 -33.80 -6.93
CA VAL A 239 13.86 -32.69 -7.68
C VAL A 239 12.33 -32.81 -7.81
N ASN A 240 11.83 -34.01 -8.10
CA ASN A 240 10.39 -34.25 -8.21
C ASN A 240 9.66 -34.02 -6.91
N GLU A 241 10.19 -34.47 -5.79
CA GLU A 241 9.62 -34.21 -4.45
C GLU A 241 9.60 -32.71 -4.11
N LEU A 242 10.71 -32.02 -4.36
CA LEU A 242 10.80 -30.58 -4.13
C LEU A 242 9.74 -29.83 -4.96
N LEU A 243 9.60 -30.15 -6.24
CA LEU A 243 8.60 -29.55 -7.13
C LEU A 243 7.18 -29.86 -6.66
N GLN A 244 6.91 -31.08 -6.19
CA GLN A 244 5.59 -31.44 -5.66
C GLN A 244 5.26 -30.66 -4.38
N ARG A 245 6.20 -30.51 -3.45
CA ARG A 245 6.05 -29.70 -2.23
C ARG A 245 5.76 -28.21 -2.58
N GLN A 246 6.54 -27.64 -3.48
CA GLN A 246 6.31 -26.25 -3.92
C GLN A 246 4.96 -26.08 -4.60
N ARG A 247 4.58 -26.96 -5.53
CA ARG A 247 3.26 -26.91 -6.19
C ARG A 247 2.11 -27.02 -5.18
N LYS A 248 2.22 -27.90 -4.18
CA LYS A 248 1.25 -28.03 -3.10
C LYS A 248 1.16 -26.74 -2.28
N ALA A 249 2.28 -26.18 -1.86
CA ALA A 249 2.34 -24.91 -1.13
C ALA A 249 1.74 -23.77 -1.94
N TYR A 250 2.11 -23.60 -3.20
CA TYR A 250 1.59 -22.55 -4.07
C TYR A 250 0.06 -22.64 -4.27
N ARG A 251 -0.47 -23.85 -4.39
CA ARG A 251 -1.92 -24.06 -4.47
C ARG A 251 -2.62 -23.60 -3.20
N LEU A 252 -2.10 -23.95 -2.02
CA LEU A 252 -2.63 -23.53 -0.74
C LEU A 252 -2.51 -22.01 -0.56
N VAL A 253 -1.39 -21.42 -0.93
CA VAL A 253 -1.19 -19.95 -0.87
C VAL A 253 -2.20 -19.23 -1.75
N ARG A 254 -2.42 -19.68 -2.99
CA ARG A 254 -3.45 -19.07 -3.88
C ARG A 254 -4.83 -19.12 -3.24
N GLN A 255 -5.20 -20.25 -2.60
CA GLN A 255 -6.47 -20.37 -1.90
C GLN A 255 -6.57 -19.41 -0.70
N HIS A 256 -5.52 -19.29 0.11
CA HIS A 256 -5.48 -18.39 1.27
C HIS A 256 -5.53 -16.91 0.85
N LEU A 257 -4.77 -16.53 -0.15
CA LEU A 257 -4.77 -15.18 -0.69
C LEU A 257 -6.14 -14.84 -1.31
N GLY A 258 -6.76 -15.76 -2.04
CA GLY A 258 -8.11 -15.60 -2.58
C GLY A 258 -9.14 -15.35 -1.48
N ARG A 259 -9.20 -16.22 -0.46
CA ARG A 259 -10.10 -16.06 0.70
C ARG A 259 -9.87 -14.74 1.43
N THR A 260 -8.61 -14.34 1.60
CA THR A 260 -8.27 -13.08 2.25
C THR A 260 -8.70 -11.87 1.41
N ALA A 261 -8.53 -11.95 0.09
CA ALA A 261 -8.97 -10.93 -0.84
C ALA A 261 -10.50 -10.78 -0.86
N GLU A 262 -11.24 -11.89 -0.91
CA GLU A 262 -12.71 -11.93 -0.84
C GLU A 262 -13.23 -11.36 0.48
N ARG A 263 -12.64 -11.74 1.64
CA ARG A 263 -13.02 -11.17 2.93
C ARG A 263 -12.82 -9.66 2.96
N ARG A 264 -11.65 -9.18 2.51
CA ARG A 264 -11.38 -7.74 2.42
C ARG A 264 -12.32 -7.03 1.46
N LYS A 265 -12.65 -7.68 0.34
CA LYS A 265 -13.65 -7.14 -0.59
C LYS A 265 -14.99 -6.98 0.10
N LYS A 266 -15.51 -8.03 0.75
CA LYS A 266 -16.76 -7.96 1.50
C LYS A 266 -16.77 -6.85 2.56
N GLU A 267 -15.74 -6.77 3.40
CA GLU A 267 -15.60 -5.73 4.43
C GLU A 267 -15.56 -4.31 3.81
N TYR A 268 -14.86 -4.16 2.69
CA TYR A 268 -14.77 -2.88 1.99
C TYR A 268 -16.12 -2.50 1.37
N ASP A 269 -16.78 -3.44 0.70
CA ASP A 269 -18.01 -3.22 -0.06
C ASP A 269 -19.20 -2.92 0.85
N LEU A 270 -19.20 -3.39 2.11
CA LEU A 270 -20.18 -2.98 3.14
C LEU A 270 -20.20 -1.45 3.36
N HIS A 271 -19.11 -0.76 3.09
CA HIS A 271 -19.00 0.69 3.24
C HIS A 271 -19.14 1.45 1.91
N VAL A 272 -19.43 0.73 0.83
CA VAL A 272 -19.68 1.34 -0.48
C VAL A 272 -21.08 1.94 -0.50
N ARG A 273 -21.15 3.22 -0.80
CA ARG A 273 -22.39 3.93 -1.08
C ARG A 273 -22.33 4.39 -2.53
N SER A 274 -22.78 3.55 -3.44
CA SER A 274 -22.84 3.90 -4.85
C SER A 274 -23.83 5.05 -5.04
N LYS A 275 -23.33 6.20 -5.46
CA LYS A 275 -24.16 7.30 -5.93
C LYS A 275 -24.05 7.32 -7.44
N GLN A 276 -25.17 7.10 -8.13
CA GLN A 276 -25.24 7.32 -9.56
C GLN A 276 -25.30 8.84 -9.81
N PHE A 277 -24.40 9.31 -10.65
CA PHE A 277 -24.37 10.69 -11.08
C PHE A 277 -25.09 10.82 -12.42
N SER A 278 -25.81 11.93 -12.59
CA SER A 278 -26.51 12.25 -13.83
C SER A 278 -25.91 13.46 -14.52
N ARG A 279 -26.00 13.50 -15.85
CA ARG A 279 -25.63 14.69 -16.63
C ARG A 279 -26.50 15.88 -16.18
N GLY A 280 -25.89 17.04 -15.97
CA GLY A 280 -26.55 18.23 -15.48
C GLY A 280 -26.56 18.35 -13.95
N GLU A 281 -26.07 17.36 -13.21
CA GLU A 281 -25.96 17.43 -11.74
C GLU A 281 -24.76 18.28 -11.32
N TRP A 282 -24.92 19.09 -10.27
CA TRP A 282 -23.85 19.87 -9.68
C TRP A 282 -23.18 19.11 -8.54
N VAL A 283 -21.85 19.00 -8.57
CA VAL A 283 -21.06 18.22 -7.61
C VAL A 283 -19.88 19.01 -7.07
N TYR A 284 -19.50 18.68 -5.84
CA TYR A 284 -18.23 19.09 -5.27
C TYR A 284 -17.23 17.96 -5.40
N TYR A 285 -16.01 18.27 -5.87
CA TYR A 285 -14.93 17.32 -6.04
C TYR A 285 -14.02 17.34 -4.80
N TYR A 286 -13.80 16.17 -4.21
CA TYR A 286 -12.88 16.00 -3.07
C TYR A 286 -11.44 16.10 -3.54
N TYR A 287 -10.70 17.10 -3.04
CA TYR A 287 -9.35 17.41 -3.49
C TYR A 287 -8.48 17.90 -2.33
N PRO A 288 -8.06 16.98 -1.43
CA PRO A 288 -7.31 17.31 -0.21
C PRO A 288 -5.84 17.60 -0.49
N ARG A 289 -5.53 18.71 -1.15
CA ARG A 289 -4.14 19.14 -1.36
C ARG A 289 -3.58 19.85 -0.14
N ARG A 290 -2.32 19.53 0.16
CA ARG A 290 -1.51 20.29 1.12
C ARG A 290 -0.75 21.39 0.37
N TYR A 291 -0.88 22.62 0.81
CA TYR A 291 -0.14 23.75 0.26
C TYR A 291 0.92 24.18 1.27
N LYS A 292 2.15 24.44 0.79
CA LYS A 292 3.24 24.98 1.62
C LYS A 292 2.80 26.32 2.24
N GLY A 293 3.01 26.49 3.54
CA GLY A 293 2.63 27.71 4.26
C GLY A 293 1.15 27.82 4.64
N ARG A 294 0.33 26.79 4.41
CA ARG A 294 -1.09 26.77 4.83
C ARG A 294 -1.36 25.67 5.83
N SER A 295 -2.17 25.95 6.85
CA SER A 295 -2.62 24.94 7.81
C SER A 295 -3.58 23.96 7.13
N PRO A 296 -3.32 22.65 7.14
CA PRO A 296 -4.26 21.65 6.63
C PRO A 296 -5.60 21.64 7.37
N LYS A 297 -5.60 22.08 8.65
CA LYS A 297 -6.81 22.15 9.48
C LYS A 297 -7.81 23.20 8.98
N TRP A 298 -7.36 24.22 8.27
CA TRP A 298 -8.16 25.31 7.72
C TRP A 298 -8.33 25.26 6.21
N SER A 299 -7.78 24.22 5.57
CA SER A 299 -7.88 24.03 4.13
C SER A 299 -9.27 23.48 3.75
N ARG A 300 -9.81 23.98 2.64
CA ARG A 300 -11.01 23.42 2.04
C ARG A 300 -10.66 22.12 1.34
N MET A 301 -11.41 21.06 1.65
CA MET A 301 -11.13 19.71 1.09
C MET A 301 -11.90 19.43 -0.20
N TYR A 302 -12.89 20.26 -0.50
CA TYR A 302 -13.71 20.13 -1.71
C TYR A 302 -13.61 21.37 -2.59
N THR A 303 -13.54 21.16 -3.88
CA THR A 303 -13.56 22.20 -4.91
C THR A 303 -14.86 22.14 -5.70
N GLY A 304 -15.27 23.23 -6.33
CA GLY A 304 -16.52 23.34 -7.09
C GLY A 304 -17.44 24.45 -6.58
N PRO A 305 -18.73 24.40 -6.94
CA PRO A 305 -19.43 23.31 -7.62
C PRO A 305 -19.06 23.17 -9.10
N TYR A 306 -19.07 21.94 -9.61
CA TYR A 306 -18.83 21.60 -11.02
C TYR A 306 -20.08 20.95 -11.62
N LEU A 307 -20.39 21.27 -12.87
CA LEU A 307 -21.48 20.65 -13.62
C LEU A 307 -21.00 19.37 -14.29
N ILE A 308 -21.71 18.27 -14.11
CA ILE A 308 -21.42 17.03 -14.81
C ILE A 308 -21.88 17.17 -16.27
N THR A 309 -20.95 17.22 -17.18
CA THR A 309 -21.22 17.32 -18.63
C THR A 309 -21.35 15.94 -19.28
N ARG A 310 -20.63 14.92 -18.74
CA ARG A 310 -20.64 13.55 -19.26
C ARG A 310 -20.43 12.56 -18.12
N VAL A 311 -21.16 11.46 -18.14
CA VAL A 311 -20.97 10.30 -17.27
C VAL A 311 -20.28 9.22 -18.09
N MET A 312 -19.14 8.71 -17.59
CA MET A 312 -18.45 7.58 -18.20
C MET A 312 -18.78 6.31 -17.40
N PRO A 313 -18.85 5.14 -18.06
CA PRO A 313 -18.99 3.89 -17.35
C PRO A 313 -17.79 3.68 -16.41
N PRO A 314 -17.99 2.98 -15.28
CA PRO A 314 -16.87 2.63 -14.39
C PRO A 314 -15.86 1.75 -15.13
N CYS A 315 -14.56 2.06 -14.97
CA CYS A 315 -13.44 1.27 -15.51
C CYS A 315 -13.23 0.01 -14.68
#